data_30507da5c99fa939865d8e423741f0e3
#
_entry.id   30507da5c99fa939865d8e423741f0e3
#
_cell.length_a   1.000
_cell.length_b   1.000
_cell.length_c   1.000
_cell.angle_alpha   90.00
_cell.angle_beta   90.00
_cell.angle_gamma   90.00
#
_symmetry.space_group_name_H-M   'P 1'
#
loop_
_entity.id
_entity.type
_entity.pdbx_description
1 polymer ?
#
loop_
_entity_poly.entity_id
_entity_poly.type
_entity_poly.pdbx_seq_one_letter_code
_entity_poly.pdbx_strand_id
1 'polypeptide(L)'
;DNLPQVELIDSSVSPNGKYTVNAYLCSGNATTDFSVRCEVVDFETSKCRNIYWKYHQEDVSLYWKSDEVVVINDVELNVLTDKYDWRTD
;
A
#
# COMPACT_ATOMS: atom_id res chain seq x y z
N ASP A 1 -19.10 -1.14 17.33
CA ASP A 1 -19.18 -0.81 16.72
C ASP A 1 -18.81 0.34 15.92
N ASN A 2 -18.06 1.27 16.33
CA ASN A 2 -17.60 2.41 15.61
C ASN A 2 -16.12 2.33 15.26
N LEU A 3 -15.55 1.16 15.32
CA LEU A 3 -14.14 0.97 14.99
C LEU A 3 -13.95 0.99 13.49
N PRO A 4 -12.87 1.65 12.99
CA PRO A 4 -12.56 1.59 11.58
C PRO A 4 -12.32 0.15 11.15
N GLN A 5 -12.68 -0.16 9.92
CA GLN A 5 -12.49 -1.48 9.36
C GLN A 5 -11.30 -1.45 8.42
N VAL A 6 -10.48 -2.49 8.48
CA VAL A 6 -9.29 -2.64 7.63
C VAL A 6 -9.39 -4.00 6.97
N GLU A 7 -9.31 -3.99 5.65
CA GLU A 7 -9.44 -5.20 4.85
C GLU A 7 -8.28 -5.29 3.87
N LEU A 8 -7.62 -6.43 3.83
CA LEU A 8 -6.59 -6.68 2.83
C LEU A 8 -7.28 -6.90 1.49
N ILE A 9 -7.01 -6.03 0.51
CA ILE A 9 -7.69 -6.10 -0.78
C ILE A 9 -6.78 -6.53 -1.91
N ASP A 10 -5.46 -6.45 -1.74
CA ASP A 10 -4.52 -6.91 -2.77
C ASP A 10 -3.15 -7.10 -2.17
N SER A 11 -2.34 -7.91 -2.85
CA SER A 11 -0.98 -8.20 -2.41
C SER A 11 -0.16 -8.58 -3.62
N SER A 12 1.10 -8.14 -3.68
CA SER A 12 1.95 -8.41 -4.82
C SER A 12 3.39 -8.59 -4.38
N VAL A 13 4.01 -9.70 -4.78
CA VAL A 13 5.38 -10.04 -4.43
C VAL A 13 6.30 -9.53 -5.54
N SER A 14 7.45 -8.98 -5.15
CA SER A 14 8.43 -8.49 -6.12
C SER A 14 8.98 -9.64 -6.97
N PRO A 15 9.48 -9.33 -8.18
CA PRO A 15 9.97 -10.39 -9.09
C PRO A 15 11.06 -11.26 -8.46
N ASN A 16 11.94 -10.69 -7.63
CA ASN A 16 13.00 -11.46 -6.98
C ASN A 16 12.56 -12.15 -5.68
N GLY A 17 11.28 -11.97 -5.27
CA GLY A 17 10.75 -12.62 -4.08
C GLY A 17 11.20 -12.03 -2.76
N LYS A 18 11.85 -10.86 -2.75
CA LYS A 18 12.36 -10.28 -1.51
C LYS A 18 11.35 -9.41 -0.78
N TYR A 19 10.38 -8.88 -1.48
CA TYR A 19 9.42 -7.94 -0.90
C TYR A 19 8.01 -8.32 -1.30
N THR A 20 7.06 -7.97 -0.43
CA THR A 20 5.66 -7.98 -0.83
C THR A 20 5.05 -6.63 -0.46
N VAL A 21 4.13 -6.16 -1.30
CA VAL A 21 3.32 -5.00 -0.97
C VAL A 21 1.92 -5.51 -0.68
N ASN A 22 1.40 -5.14 0.48
CA ASN A 22 0.05 -5.46 0.90
C ASN A 22 -0.78 -4.19 0.88
N ALA A 23 -1.91 -4.24 0.21
CA ALA A 23 -2.80 -3.09 0.11
C ALA A 23 -4.04 -3.32 0.95
N TYR A 24 -4.37 -2.34 1.77
CA TYR A 24 -5.50 -2.40 2.69
C TYR A 24 -6.48 -1.30 2.37
N LEU A 25 -7.75 -1.67 2.36
CA LEU A 25 -8.84 -0.70 2.31
C LEU A 25 -9.23 -0.39 3.74
N CYS A 26 -9.17 0.88 4.09
CA CYS A 26 -9.52 1.35 5.41
C CYS A 26 -10.80 2.16 5.29
N SER A 27 -11.83 1.81 6.07
CA SER A 27 -13.07 2.56 6.07
C SER A 27 -13.29 3.14 7.45
N GLY A 28 -13.71 4.40 7.48
CA GLY A 28 -14.00 5.06 8.73
C GLY A 28 -15.42 4.80 9.18
N ASN A 29 -15.90 5.64 10.10
CA ASN A 29 -17.25 5.52 10.62
C ASN A 29 -18.31 5.90 9.59
N ALA A 30 -17.99 6.81 8.68
CA ALA A 30 -18.89 7.17 7.59
C ALA A 30 -18.67 6.22 6.42
N THR A 31 -19.76 5.89 5.74
CA THR A 31 -19.71 4.91 4.65
C THR A 31 -18.94 5.40 3.44
N THR A 32 -18.63 6.69 3.38
CA THR A 32 -17.89 7.27 2.24
C THR A 32 -16.44 7.58 2.55
N ASP A 33 -15.98 7.26 3.78
CA ASP A 33 -14.62 7.60 4.19
C ASP A 33 -13.71 6.41 3.95
N PHE A 34 -13.34 6.21 2.69
CA PHE A 34 -12.44 5.13 2.31
C PHE A 34 -11.05 5.69 2.04
N SER A 35 -10.04 4.91 2.42
CA SER A 35 -8.67 5.19 2.04
C SER A 35 -7.95 3.88 1.71
N VAL A 36 -6.90 3.98 0.90
CA VAL A 36 -6.05 2.85 0.58
C VAL A 36 -4.70 3.10 1.23
N ARG A 37 -4.23 2.12 1.99
CA ARG A 37 -2.93 2.14 2.64
C ARG A 37 -2.15 0.92 2.19
N CYS A 38 -0.91 1.11 1.77
CA CYS A 38 -0.06 0.00 1.36
C CYS A 38 1.19 -0.03 2.21
N GLU A 39 1.58 -1.24 2.58
CA GLU A 39 2.84 -1.48 3.28
C GLU A 39 3.73 -2.35 2.43
N VAL A 40 5.03 -2.20 2.58
CA VAL A 40 5.99 -3.14 2.02
C VAL A 40 6.57 -3.96 3.17
N VAL A 41 6.69 -5.26 2.96
CA VAL A 41 7.31 -6.17 3.92
C VAL A 41 8.57 -6.73 3.27
N ASP A 42 9.67 -6.67 4.02
CA ASP A 42 10.93 -7.28 3.63
C ASP A 42 10.95 -8.69 4.19
N PHE A 43 10.94 -9.70 3.32
CA PHE A 43 10.86 -11.09 3.77
C PHE A 43 12.11 -11.52 4.54
N GLU A 44 13.24 -10.91 4.27
CA GLU A 44 14.49 -11.30 4.92
C GLU A 44 14.55 -10.82 6.36
N THR A 45 14.12 -9.58 6.61
CA THR A 45 14.20 -8.98 7.93
C THR A 45 12.88 -8.98 8.68
N SER A 46 11.79 -9.27 7.99
CA SER A 46 10.41 -9.20 8.51
C SER A 46 9.99 -7.78 8.88
N LYS A 47 10.76 -6.77 8.49
CA LYS A 47 10.38 -5.39 8.74
C LYS A 47 9.35 -4.95 7.73
N CYS A 48 8.44 -4.08 8.17
CA CYS A 48 7.45 -3.52 7.28
C CYS A 48 7.41 -2.01 7.43
N ARG A 49 6.97 -1.35 6.37
CA ARG A 49 6.93 0.10 6.32
C ARG A 49 5.74 0.52 5.45
N ASN A 50 4.97 1.49 5.91
CA ASN A 50 3.91 2.05 5.08
C ASN A 50 4.54 2.92 4.00
N ILE A 51 4.16 2.68 2.73
CA ILE A 51 4.73 3.41 1.60
C ILE A 51 3.70 4.17 0.79
N TYR A 52 2.41 3.97 1.05
CA TYR A 52 1.37 4.61 0.26
C TYR A 52 0.15 4.83 1.12
N TRP A 53 -0.43 6.02 1.05
CA TRP A 53 -1.71 6.31 1.69
C TRP A 53 -2.44 7.37 0.89
N LYS A 54 -3.68 7.05 0.52
CA LYS A 54 -4.52 8.00 -0.20
C LYS A 54 -5.95 7.90 0.28
N TYR A 55 -6.49 9.05 0.68
CA TYR A 55 -7.87 9.20 1.13
C TYR A 55 -8.79 9.29 -0.09
N HIS A 56 -10.05 8.93 0.10
CA HIS A 56 -11.06 8.93 -0.96
C HIS A 56 -10.67 8.02 -2.11
N GLN A 57 -10.14 6.86 -1.78
CA GLN A 57 -9.75 5.87 -2.77
C GLN A 57 -10.23 4.50 -2.30
N GLU A 58 -10.83 3.71 -3.19
CA GLU A 58 -11.33 2.38 -2.88
C GLU A 58 -10.60 1.29 -3.63
N ASP A 59 -10.04 1.62 -4.78
CA ASP A 59 -9.43 0.63 -5.65
C ASP A 59 -7.92 0.72 -5.58
N VAL A 60 -7.26 -0.40 -5.83
CA VAL A 60 -5.81 -0.42 -5.88
C VAL A 60 -5.37 -1.26 -7.06
N SER A 61 -4.33 -0.80 -7.73
CA SER A 61 -3.62 -1.52 -8.78
C SER A 61 -2.17 -1.58 -8.37
N LEU A 62 -1.61 -2.77 -8.29
CA LEU A 62 -0.24 -2.99 -7.89
C LEU A 62 0.51 -3.70 -9.02
N TYR A 63 1.66 -3.16 -9.42
CA TYR A 63 2.53 -3.96 -10.28
C TYR A 63 3.98 -3.52 -10.07
N TRP A 64 4.91 -4.43 -10.32
CA TRP A 64 6.32 -4.18 -10.12
C TRP A 64 6.98 -3.86 -11.44
N LYS A 65 7.69 -2.72 -11.50
CA LYS A 65 8.50 -2.36 -12.67
C LYS A 65 9.86 -3.04 -12.60
N SER A 66 10.34 -3.33 -11.41
CA SER A 66 11.63 -3.97 -11.18
C SER A 66 11.59 -4.63 -9.81
N ASP A 67 12.73 -5.17 -9.38
CA ASP A 67 12.79 -5.84 -8.08
C ASP A 67 12.53 -4.92 -6.90
N GLU A 68 12.69 -3.61 -7.09
CA GLU A 68 12.57 -2.66 -6.00
C GLU A 68 11.58 -1.53 -6.28
N VAL A 69 11.01 -1.48 -7.46
CA VAL A 69 10.10 -0.39 -7.82
C VAL A 69 8.71 -0.96 -8.08
N VAL A 70 7.76 -0.51 -7.29
CA VAL A 70 6.37 -0.90 -7.41
C VAL A 70 5.56 0.32 -7.86
N VAL A 71 4.54 0.09 -8.67
CA VAL A 71 3.61 1.13 -9.08
C VAL A 71 2.28 0.85 -8.40
N ILE A 72 1.83 1.82 -7.62
CA ILE A 72 0.57 1.74 -6.88
C ILE A 72 -0.34 2.84 -7.42
N ASN A 73 -1.38 2.47 -8.15
CA ASN A 73 -2.32 3.42 -8.73
C ASN A 73 -1.58 4.56 -9.45
N ASP A 74 -0.67 4.19 -10.35
CA ASP A 74 0.12 5.13 -11.15
C ASP A 74 1.19 5.90 -10.38
N VAL A 75 1.37 5.64 -9.09
CA VAL A 75 2.45 6.25 -8.31
C VAL A 75 3.60 5.26 -8.24
N GLU A 76 4.74 5.66 -8.77
CA GLU A 76 5.93 4.82 -8.84
C GLU A 76 6.77 5.05 -7.59
N LEU A 77 7.05 3.96 -6.86
CA LEU A 77 7.74 4.05 -5.58
C LEU A 77 8.84 3.02 -5.49
N ASN A 78 10.03 3.47 -5.10
CA ASN A 78 11.11 2.56 -4.72
C ASN A 78 10.85 2.12 -3.28
N VAL A 79 10.74 0.82 -3.06
CA VAL A 79 10.31 0.29 -1.75
C VAL A 79 11.36 0.50 -0.67
N LEU A 80 12.60 0.84 -1.04
CA LEU A 80 13.66 1.09 -0.07
C LEU A 80 13.65 2.51 0.46
N THR A 81 13.19 3.49 -0.33
CA THR A 81 13.40 4.89 0.00
C THR A 81 12.16 5.76 -0.10
N ASP A 82 11.16 5.36 -0.87
CA ASP A 82 10.07 6.26 -1.21
C ASP A 82 8.82 5.99 -0.40
N LYS A 83 7.99 7.02 -0.28
CA LYS A 83 6.63 6.86 0.19
C LYS A 83 5.77 7.95 -0.41
N TYR A 84 4.49 7.69 -0.51
CA TYR A 84 3.50 8.64 -0.98
C TYR A 84 2.44 8.82 0.09
N ASP A 85 2.20 10.06 0.48
CA ASP A 85 1.13 10.42 1.41
C ASP A 85 0.36 11.55 0.75
N TRP A 86 -0.91 11.32 0.46
CA TRP A 86 -1.73 12.28 -0.28
C TRP A 86 -1.78 13.65 0.38
N ARG A 87 -1.52 13.72 1.70
CA ARG A 87 -1.58 14.97 2.44
C ARG A 87 -0.37 15.87 2.17
N THR A 88 0.75 15.29 1.80
CA THR A 88 2.02 16.02 1.65
C THR A 88 2.57 15.99 0.24
N ASP A 89 2.03 15.17 -0.64
CA ASP A 89 2.56 15.02 -2.00
C ASP A 89 1.68 15.67 -3.10
#